data_d4a1db36c17328149448fd72c6510a85
#
_entry.id   d4a1db36c17328149448fd72c6510a85
#
_cell.length_a   1.000
_cell.length_b   1.000
_cell.length_c   1.000
_cell.angle_alpha   90.00
_cell.angle_beta   90.00
_cell.angle_gamma   90.00
#
_symmetry.space_group_name_H-M   'P 1'
#
loop_
_entity.id
_entity.type
_entity.pdbx_description
1 polymer ?
#
loop_
_entity_poly.entity_id
_entity_poly.type
_entity_poly.pdbx_seq_one_letter_code
_entity_poly.pdbx_strand_id
1 'polypeptide(L)'
;MEATHETTYLELSENGGGSHKFYEVTVDGPTMTIRYGRISDAGQCKTTTFADAAKARAAAAKKIGEKVRKGYAPAVRGVRKKRGTSRRQIMNAQAAGTPAATGRHATRRAPVLWRYASGSAAFGIFIDDRVCMVGNEAGLITTLTHDAEVVQQVRLPDGVKCMVADDAWLYAGCDDGNVYDLSGKVPRLAYRISPDIDIFWLDIHDGILGVSDAGGSVVAIDHEDEFLWRRQGRGNAGWMVRCDADAVHHGHSGGVTSYDWRTGKELWHQSTGSVLFGWQERSTLYAGTSTRTVVRLRKDGGRERAYDCDAPVFSCATAEDGWYVFAGDNSGSIYCFDEAGTRLWKLATGCGAAYSMQYHGERLYIVTTDGSLACIDASEEAIRSAEHGSVPEVVDVKAPVRVETVVPSRTVEIVHDSNGGIVVECFEDRGHLRVRVASPGFHSDWRVQFPKEIRERGARYVVTEVRESGRGGFYRAYGDIHRLA
;
A
#
# COMPACT_ATOMS: atom_id res chain seq x y z
N MET A 1 44.37 15.27 21.13
CA MET A 1 43.88 15.60 19.78
C MET A 1 42.70 14.68 19.50
N GLU A 2 41.50 15.21 19.63
CA GLU A 2 40.29 14.43 19.30
C GLU A 2 40.28 14.09 17.82
N ALA A 3 40.10 12.83 17.51
CA ALA A 3 39.93 12.35 16.17
C ALA A 3 38.58 12.94 15.63
N THR A 4 38.66 13.95 14.77
CA THR A 4 37.46 14.52 14.13
C THR A 4 36.94 13.54 13.10
N HIS A 5 35.97 12.75 13.52
CA HIS A 5 35.18 11.89 12.64
C HIS A 5 34.15 12.76 11.89
N GLU A 6 34.32 12.93 10.60
CA GLU A 6 33.49 13.78 9.78
C GLU A 6 32.74 12.92 8.75
N THR A 7 31.40 12.93 8.80
CA THR A 7 30.55 12.14 7.87
C THR A 7 29.61 13.04 7.10
N THR A 8 29.62 12.91 5.77
CA THR A 8 28.65 13.53 4.87
C THR A 8 27.82 12.46 4.20
N TYR A 9 26.51 12.59 4.31
CA TYR A 9 25.53 11.69 3.70
C TYR A 9 24.70 12.43 2.65
N LEU A 10 24.63 11.85 1.44
CA LEU A 10 23.92 12.40 0.30
C LEU A 10 22.93 11.38 -0.25
N GLU A 11 21.79 11.84 -0.75
CA GLU A 11 20.82 11.03 -1.47
C GLU A 11 20.52 11.57 -2.86
N LEU A 12 20.31 10.66 -3.81
CA LEU A 12 19.74 10.92 -5.13
C LEU A 12 18.39 10.21 -5.17
N SER A 13 17.32 10.97 -5.31
CA SER A 13 15.98 10.45 -5.49
C SER A 13 15.38 11.06 -6.76
N GLU A 14 15.10 10.22 -7.75
CA GLU A 14 14.47 10.64 -9.01
C GLU A 14 12.96 10.56 -8.85
N ASN A 15 12.24 11.59 -9.26
CA ASN A 15 10.79 11.61 -9.25
C ASN A 15 10.23 10.64 -10.30
N GLY A 16 9.20 9.86 -9.96
CA GLY A 16 8.48 9.03 -10.91
C GLY A 16 9.01 7.60 -11.09
N GLY A 17 9.59 6.97 -10.05
CA GLY A 17 10.03 5.56 -10.11
C GLY A 17 11.46 5.37 -10.55
N GLY A 18 12.27 6.42 -10.55
CA GLY A 18 13.71 6.40 -10.79
C GLY A 18 14.51 5.78 -9.65
N SER A 19 15.82 5.67 -9.82
CA SER A 19 16.70 5.07 -8.84
C SER A 19 16.88 5.95 -7.59
N HIS A 20 16.78 5.33 -6.43
CA HIS A 20 17.06 5.95 -5.15
C HIS A 20 18.38 5.44 -4.61
N LYS A 21 19.38 6.32 -4.54
CA LYS A 21 20.73 5.97 -4.18
C LYS A 21 21.24 6.84 -3.06
N PHE A 22 22.04 6.27 -2.19
CA PHE A 22 22.81 7.01 -1.21
C PHE A 22 24.30 7.01 -1.51
N TYR A 23 24.97 8.01 -1.01
CA TYR A 23 26.40 8.16 -1.05
C TYR A 23 26.89 8.81 0.24
N GLU A 24 27.63 8.05 1.04
CA GLU A 24 28.13 8.47 2.36
C GLU A 24 29.66 8.51 2.30
N VAL A 25 30.22 9.61 2.73
CA VAL A 25 31.67 9.80 2.82
C VAL A 25 32.02 10.07 4.28
N THR A 26 32.86 9.23 4.85
CA THR A 26 33.39 9.37 6.19
C THR A 26 34.90 9.61 6.12
N VAL A 27 35.38 10.64 6.81
CA VAL A 27 36.83 10.92 6.95
C VAL A 27 37.19 10.74 8.41
N ASP A 28 38.16 9.87 8.67
CA ASP A 28 38.74 9.63 9.97
C ASP A 28 40.27 9.69 9.88
N GLY A 29 40.86 10.79 10.34
CA GLY A 29 42.24 11.09 10.15
C GLY A 29 42.68 11.04 8.69
N PRO A 30 43.70 10.25 8.30
CA PRO A 30 44.13 10.12 6.90
C PRO A 30 43.26 9.15 6.09
N THR A 31 42.23 8.54 6.67
CA THR A 31 41.42 7.50 6.03
C THR A 31 40.07 8.07 5.57
N MET A 32 39.74 7.84 4.31
CA MET A 32 38.43 8.14 3.74
C MET A 32 37.70 6.84 3.42
N THR A 33 36.50 6.68 3.95
CA THR A 33 35.59 5.58 3.64
C THR A 33 34.40 6.10 2.87
N ILE A 34 34.13 5.51 1.72
CA ILE A 34 32.95 5.80 0.90
C ILE A 34 32.04 4.59 0.96
N ARG A 35 30.79 4.80 1.35
CA ARG A 35 29.72 3.81 1.29
C ARG A 35 28.64 4.30 0.33
N TYR A 36 28.21 3.45 -0.59
CA TYR A 36 27.22 3.81 -1.59
C TYR A 36 26.38 2.60 -1.99
N GLY A 37 25.17 2.87 -2.41
CA GLY A 37 24.23 1.83 -2.79
C GLY A 37 22.83 2.39 -2.98
N ARG A 38 21.85 1.53 -2.93
CA ARG A 38 20.44 1.93 -2.87
C ARG A 38 20.11 2.36 -1.44
N ILE A 39 19.20 3.34 -1.31
CA ILE A 39 18.68 3.75 -0.01
C ILE A 39 18.02 2.55 0.64
N SER A 40 18.31 2.29 1.90
CA SER A 40 17.91 1.13 2.71
C SER A 40 18.78 -0.12 2.58
N ASP A 41 19.73 -0.19 1.64
CA ASP A 41 20.70 -1.30 1.57
C ASP A 41 21.93 -1.05 2.46
N ALA A 42 22.65 -2.15 2.79
CA ALA A 42 23.95 -2.06 3.44
C ALA A 42 24.94 -1.28 2.59
N GLY A 43 24.78 -1.32 1.26
CA GLY A 43 25.64 -0.67 0.30
C GLY A 43 27.02 -1.31 0.15
N GLN A 44 27.76 -0.84 -0.85
CA GLN A 44 29.17 -1.19 -1.06
C GLN A 44 30.06 -0.21 -0.31
N CYS A 45 31.17 -0.70 0.25
CA CYS A 45 32.12 0.09 1.00
C CYS A 45 33.49 0.08 0.31
N LYS A 46 34.10 1.26 0.23
CA LYS A 46 35.47 1.42 -0.28
C LYS A 46 36.26 2.34 0.64
N THR A 47 37.37 1.86 1.18
CA THR A 47 38.26 2.63 2.04
C THR A 47 39.54 2.97 1.33
N THR A 48 40.05 4.20 1.52
CA THR A 48 41.29 4.70 0.95
C THR A 48 42.05 5.50 1.99
N THR A 49 43.33 5.20 2.18
CA THR A 49 44.21 5.93 3.11
C THR A 49 45.11 6.89 2.31
N PHE A 50 45.23 8.11 2.78
CA PHE A 50 46.04 9.18 2.23
C PHE A 50 47.25 9.44 3.11
N ALA A 51 48.18 10.28 2.62
CA ALA A 51 49.41 10.61 3.35
C ALA A 51 49.11 11.39 4.65
N ASP A 52 48.04 12.18 4.65
CA ASP A 52 47.61 12.98 5.81
C ASP A 52 46.10 13.25 5.78
N ALA A 53 45.54 13.75 6.87
CA ALA A 53 44.13 14.07 7.02
C ALA A 53 43.68 15.20 6.07
N ALA A 54 44.56 16.15 5.73
CA ALA A 54 44.20 17.25 4.82
C ALA A 54 43.96 16.73 3.41
N LYS A 55 44.78 15.80 2.93
CA LYS A 55 44.58 15.13 1.65
C LYS A 55 43.36 14.25 1.61
N ALA A 56 43.02 13.55 2.74
CA ALA A 56 41.80 12.79 2.87
C ALA A 56 40.57 13.70 2.76
N ARG A 57 40.54 14.85 3.46
CA ARG A 57 39.44 15.84 3.37
C ARG A 57 39.30 16.44 1.96
N ALA A 58 40.40 16.79 1.33
CA ALA A 58 40.39 17.34 -0.05
C ALA A 58 39.78 16.30 -1.03
N ALA A 59 40.17 15.03 -0.89
CA ALA A 59 39.63 13.95 -1.74
C ALA A 59 38.13 13.74 -1.46
N ALA A 60 37.72 13.79 -0.19
CA ALA A 60 36.32 13.69 0.21
C ALA A 60 35.47 14.83 -0.37
N ALA A 61 35.93 16.08 -0.22
CA ALA A 61 35.26 17.26 -0.79
C ALA A 61 35.09 17.17 -2.31
N LYS A 62 36.13 16.68 -3.03
CA LYS A 62 36.04 16.43 -4.47
C LYS A 62 34.97 15.39 -4.81
N LYS A 63 34.90 14.26 -4.07
CA LYS A 63 33.94 13.19 -4.30
C LYS A 63 32.50 13.65 -3.98
N ILE A 64 32.30 14.39 -2.91
CA ILE A 64 31.04 15.02 -2.55
C ILE A 64 30.58 15.97 -3.66
N GLY A 65 31.46 16.88 -4.12
CA GLY A 65 31.15 17.81 -5.19
C GLY A 65 30.82 17.13 -6.53
N GLU A 66 31.49 16.01 -6.88
CA GLU A 66 31.15 15.19 -8.04
C GLU A 66 29.73 14.63 -7.96
N LYS A 67 29.30 14.21 -6.76
CA LYS A 67 27.95 13.65 -6.54
C LYS A 67 26.87 14.73 -6.52
N VAL A 68 27.14 15.87 -5.90
CA VAL A 68 26.22 17.02 -5.91
C VAL A 68 25.93 17.49 -7.34
N ARG A 69 26.98 17.58 -8.20
CA ARG A 69 26.79 17.89 -9.62
C ARG A 69 25.97 16.84 -10.40
N LYS A 70 25.89 15.60 -9.90
CA LYS A 70 25.04 14.53 -10.44
C LYS A 70 23.64 14.50 -9.84
N GLY A 71 23.23 15.53 -9.11
CA GLY A 71 21.89 15.65 -8.52
C GLY A 71 21.73 15.07 -7.13
N TYR A 72 22.81 14.56 -6.50
CA TYR A 72 22.74 14.17 -5.10
C TYR A 72 22.59 15.41 -4.20
N ALA A 73 21.74 15.32 -3.19
CA ALA A 73 21.53 16.39 -2.23
C ALA A 73 21.87 15.92 -0.79
N PRO A 74 22.33 16.83 0.08
CA PRO A 74 22.51 16.52 1.49
C PRO A 74 21.24 15.96 2.10
N ALA A 75 21.35 14.88 2.88
CA ALA A 75 20.25 14.20 3.53
C ALA A 75 20.68 13.69 4.91
N VAL A 76 19.72 13.31 5.73
CA VAL A 76 19.97 12.65 7.01
C VAL A 76 19.61 11.17 6.82
N ARG A 77 20.53 10.29 7.17
CA ARG A 77 20.35 8.85 7.04
C ARG A 77 19.12 8.40 7.82
N GLY A 78 18.21 7.69 7.16
CA GLY A 78 16.96 7.23 7.76
C GLY A 78 15.83 8.28 7.81
N VAL A 79 16.10 9.52 7.37
CA VAL A 79 15.08 10.57 7.23
C VAL A 79 14.87 10.81 5.73
N ARG A 80 13.78 10.29 5.18
CA ARG A 80 13.46 10.51 3.77
C ARG A 80 12.91 11.91 3.53
N LYS A 81 13.37 12.55 2.44
CA LYS A 81 12.70 13.75 1.91
C LYS A 81 11.30 13.36 1.43
N LYS A 82 10.29 14.18 1.78
CA LYS A 82 8.93 14.04 1.22
C LYS A 82 9.01 13.96 -0.30
N ARG A 83 8.57 12.85 -0.87
CA ARG A 83 8.32 12.73 -2.30
C ARG A 83 6.98 13.39 -2.61
N GLY A 84 6.91 14.09 -3.74
CA GLY A 84 5.61 14.47 -4.28
C GLY A 84 4.86 13.20 -4.69
N THR A 85 3.58 13.14 -4.42
CA THR A 85 2.73 11.98 -4.73
C THR A 85 2.78 11.68 -6.23
N SER A 86 3.28 10.52 -6.64
CA SER A 86 3.37 10.08 -8.06
C SER A 86 2.02 10.22 -8.75
N ARG A 87 0.93 9.88 -8.06
CA ARG A 87 -0.44 10.02 -8.55
C ARG A 87 -0.81 11.47 -8.86
N ARG A 88 -0.45 12.39 -7.98
CA ARG A 88 -0.69 13.82 -8.16
C ARG A 88 0.07 14.41 -9.34
N GLN A 89 1.30 13.97 -9.58
CA GLN A 89 2.12 14.43 -10.71
C GLN A 89 1.57 13.92 -12.05
N ILE A 90 1.18 12.65 -12.13
CA ILE A 90 0.55 12.08 -13.33
C ILE A 90 -0.75 12.82 -13.66
N MET A 91 -1.56 13.12 -12.66
CA MET A 91 -2.83 13.81 -12.87
C MET A 91 -2.67 15.29 -13.24
N ASN A 92 -1.70 15.98 -12.67
CA ASN A 92 -1.40 17.36 -13.05
C ASN A 92 -0.85 17.43 -14.49
N ALA A 93 -0.04 16.45 -14.91
CA ALA A 93 0.43 16.36 -16.29
C ALA A 93 -0.68 16.05 -17.29
N GLN A 94 -1.62 15.19 -16.91
CA GLN A 94 -2.82 14.87 -17.74
C GLN A 94 -3.83 16.01 -17.77
N ALA A 95 -4.02 16.71 -16.66
CA ALA A 95 -4.90 17.88 -16.60
C ALA A 95 -4.36 19.08 -17.40
N ALA A 96 -3.04 19.23 -17.51
CA ALA A 96 -2.42 20.27 -18.32
C ALA A 96 -2.59 20.06 -19.84
N GLY A 97 -2.85 18.82 -20.27
CA GLY A 97 -3.09 18.47 -21.69
C GLY A 97 -4.54 18.42 -22.13
N THR A 98 -5.50 18.52 -21.20
CA THR A 98 -6.92 18.51 -21.51
C THR A 98 -7.48 19.92 -21.30
N PRO A 99 -8.21 20.53 -22.26
CA PRO A 99 -8.93 21.77 -21.99
C PRO A 99 -9.78 21.54 -20.73
N ALA A 100 -9.62 22.43 -19.75
CA ALA A 100 -10.39 22.37 -18.53
C ALA A 100 -11.88 22.29 -18.92
N ALA A 101 -12.44 21.10 -18.86
CA ALA A 101 -13.88 20.99 -18.79
C ALA A 101 -14.23 21.84 -17.56
N THR A 102 -15.00 22.88 -17.74
CA THR A 102 -15.55 23.71 -16.67
C THR A 102 -16.50 22.83 -15.86
N GLY A 103 -15.92 21.85 -15.19
CA GLY A 103 -16.58 20.99 -14.23
C GLY A 103 -17.04 21.89 -13.10
N ARG A 104 -18.31 22.26 -13.11
CA ARG A 104 -18.91 23.00 -11.99
C ARG A 104 -18.64 22.17 -10.74
N HIS A 105 -17.91 22.75 -9.79
CA HIS A 105 -17.79 22.15 -8.46
C HIS A 105 -19.19 21.84 -7.95
N ALA A 106 -19.35 20.69 -7.32
CA ALA A 106 -20.61 20.34 -6.70
C ALA A 106 -20.90 21.38 -5.61
N THR A 107 -22.08 21.93 -5.60
CA THR A 107 -22.51 22.91 -4.61
C THR A 107 -23.27 22.28 -3.44
N ARG A 108 -23.85 21.11 -3.66
CA ARG A 108 -24.50 20.29 -2.64
C ARG A 108 -23.45 19.47 -1.89
N ARG A 109 -23.62 19.33 -0.59
CA ARG A 109 -22.70 18.55 0.27
C ARG A 109 -23.16 17.10 0.38
N ALA A 110 -22.19 16.19 0.50
CA ALA A 110 -22.41 14.81 0.86
C ALA A 110 -22.81 14.68 2.35
N PRO A 111 -23.57 13.64 2.73
CA PRO A 111 -23.94 13.39 4.12
C PRO A 111 -22.76 12.83 4.93
N VAL A 112 -21.72 13.62 5.11
CA VAL A 112 -20.53 13.26 5.90
C VAL A 112 -20.91 13.24 7.37
N LEU A 113 -20.73 12.08 8.02
CA LEU A 113 -21.02 11.88 9.43
C LEU A 113 -19.87 12.40 10.31
N TRP A 114 -18.67 11.97 10.00
CA TRP A 114 -17.47 12.41 10.70
C TRP A 114 -16.24 12.44 9.78
N ARG A 115 -15.23 13.17 10.23
CA ARG A 115 -13.96 13.32 9.53
C ARG A 115 -12.80 13.29 10.52
N TYR A 116 -11.76 12.50 10.18
CA TYR A 116 -10.49 12.41 10.91
C TYR A 116 -9.35 12.92 10.04
N ALA A 117 -8.50 13.82 10.57
CA ALA A 117 -7.32 14.32 9.87
C ALA A 117 -6.09 13.48 10.21
N SER A 118 -5.54 12.76 9.23
CA SER A 118 -4.35 11.91 9.41
C SER A 118 -3.02 12.68 9.37
N GLY A 119 -3.06 13.98 9.07
CA GLY A 119 -1.91 14.87 9.09
C GLY A 119 -1.10 14.96 7.79
N SER A 120 -1.35 14.11 6.81
CA SER A 120 -0.71 14.11 5.49
C SER A 120 -1.64 13.47 4.47
N ALA A 121 -1.42 13.70 3.15
CA ALA A 121 -2.25 13.09 2.12
C ALA A 121 -2.41 11.58 2.35
N ALA A 122 -3.65 11.08 2.28
CA ALA A 122 -4.00 9.72 2.61
C ALA A 122 -4.40 8.93 1.36
N PHE A 123 -3.87 7.72 1.22
CA PHE A 123 -4.15 6.80 0.13
C PHE A 123 -4.66 5.46 0.61
N GLY A 124 -3.98 4.91 1.64
CA GLY A 124 -4.31 3.61 2.20
C GLY A 124 -5.64 3.67 2.95
N ILE A 125 -6.54 2.77 2.62
CA ILE A 125 -7.80 2.56 3.32
C ILE A 125 -8.01 1.07 3.54
N PHE A 126 -8.49 0.72 4.70
CA PHE A 126 -9.00 -0.62 5.01
C PHE A 126 -10.13 -0.48 6.03
N ILE A 127 -11.26 -1.09 5.73
CA ILE A 127 -12.47 -1.08 6.58
C ILE A 127 -12.96 -2.51 6.70
N ASP A 128 -13.21 -2.97 7.91
CA ASP A 128 -13.88 -4.23 8.21
C ASP A 128 -14.98 -4.00 9.25
N ASP A 129 -15.60 -5.06 9.76
CA ASP A 129 -16.70 -4.99 10.77
C ASP A 129 -16.27 -4.36 12.10
N ARG A 130 -14.97 -4.22 12.36
CA ARG A 130 -14.44 -3.79 13.66
C ARG A 130 -13.77 -2.43 13.61
N VAL A 131 -13.06 -2.13 12.52
CA VAL A 131 -12.17 -0.98 12.46
C VAL A 131 -12.17 -0.27 11.10
N CYS A 132 -11.79 0.99 11.16
CA CYS A 132 -11.45 1.83 10.02
C CYS A 132 -9.97 2.17 10.08
N MET A 133 -9.22 1.95 9.01
CA MET A 133 -7.79 2.26 8.97
C MET A 133 -7.49 3.25 7.86
N VAL A 134 -6.63 4.21 8.15
CA VAL A 134 -6.10 5.18 7.18
C VAL A 134 -4.59 5.16 7.18
N GLY A 135 -3.99 4.99 6.00
CA GLY A 135 -2.56 5.10 5.76
C GLY A 135 -2.23 6.36 4.96
N ASN A 136 -1.21 7.11 5.38
CA ASN A 136 -0.85 8.38 4.76
C ASN A 136 0.58 8.37 4.16
N GLU A 137 0.92 9.45 3.42
CA GLU A 137 2.25 9.65 2.80
C GLU A 137 3.40 9.75 3.79
N ALA A 138 3.13 10.07 5.05
CA ALA A 138 4.15 10.13 6.09
C ALA A 138 4.43 8.75 6.72
N GLY A 139 3.82 7.68 6.20
CA GLY A 139 3.97 6.33 6.70
C GLY A 139 3.12 6.03 7.94
N LEU A 140 2.29 6.96 8.40
CA LEU A 140 1.44 6.74 9.56
C LEU A 140 0.17 6.00 9.15
N ILE A 141 -0.11 4.89 9.80
CA ILE A 141 -1.37 4.17 9.76
C ILE A 141 -2.08 4.44 11.09
N THR A 142 -3.31 4.94 11.02
CA THR A 142 -4.16 5.12 12.20
C THR A 142 -5.35 4.20 12.09
N THR A 143 -5.62 3.46 13.15
CA THR A 143 -6.79 2.60 13.31
C THR A 143 -7.81 3.30 14.19
N LEU A 144 -9.05 3.37 13.73
CA LEU A 144 -10.18 3.95 14.43
C LEU A 144 -11.31 2.92 14.54
N THR A 145 -12.18 3.09 15.53
CA THR A 145 -13.50 2.42 15.56
C THR A 145 -14.43 3.07 14.53
N HIS A 146 -15.58 2.44 14.24
CA HIS A 146 -16.63 3.02 13.40
C HIS A 146 -17.28 4.29 14.00
N ASP A 147 -17.09 4.49 15.31
CA ASP A 147 -17.51 5.69 16.03
C ASP A 147 -16.40 6.76 16.09
N ALA A 148 -15.37 6.57 15.27
CA ALA A 148 -14.27 7.50 15.08
C ALA A 148 -13.30 7.66 16.27
N GLU A 149 -13.28 6.71 17.20
CA GLU A 149 -12.29 6.69 18.28
C GLU A 149 -10.96 6.11 17.79
N VAL A 150 -9.85 6.80 18.01
CA VAL A 150 -8.51 6.32 17.65
C VAL A 150 -8.07 5.23 18.62
N VAL A 151 -7.80 4.05 18.09
CA VAL A 151 -7.42 2.84 18.85
C VAL A 151 -5.91 2.64 18.86
N GLN A 152 -5.27 2.77 17.69
CA GLN A 152 -3.86 2.45 17.51
C GLN A 152 -3.23 3.30 16.41
N GLN A 153 -1.92 3.49 16.52
CA GLN A 153 -1.10 4.05 15.44
C GLN A 153 0.13 3.19 15.18
N VAL A 154 0.42 2.99 13.91
CA VAL A 154 1.60 2.26 13.42
C VAL A 154 2.34 3.15 12.44
N ARG A 155 3.68 3.14 12.49
CA ARG A 155 4.48 3.90 11.54
C ARG A 155 5.36 2.98 10.71
N LEU A 156 5.16 3.00 9.40
CA LEU A 156 6.02 2.38 8.41
C LEU A 156 7.15 3.32 7.97
N PRO A 157 8.20 2.80 7.35
CA PRO A 157 9.36 3.61 6.95
C PRO A 157 9.05 4.70 5.92
N ASP A 158 8.02 4.53 5.09
CA ASP A 158 7.64 5.46 4.03
C ASP A 158 6.11 5.46 3.82
N GLY A 159 5.60 6.21 2.84
CA GLY A 159 4.19 6.38 2.56
C GLY A 159 3.42 5.07 2.34
N VAL A 160 2.18 5.03 2.81
CA VAL A 160 1.28 3.87 2.71
C VAL A 160 0.22 4.18 1.67
N LYS A 161 0.19 3.41 0.56
CA LYS A 161 -0.77 3.63 -0.52
C LYS A 161 -1.95 2.65 -0.52
N CYS A 162 -1.77 1.49 0.04
CA CYS A 162 -2.81 0.46 0.05
C CYS A 162 -2.69 -0.43 1.29
N MET A 163 -3.83 -0.94 1.72
CA MET A 163 -3.94 -1.95 2.77
C MET A 163 -5.01 -2.95 2.35
N VAL A 164 -4.78 -4.22 2.61
CA VAL A 164 -5.75 -5.29 2.35
C VAL A 164 -5.68 -6.36 3.42
N ALA A 165 -6.78 -7.05 3.64
CA ALA A 165 -6.81 -8.21 4.49
C ALA A 165 -7.47 -9.40 3.80
N ASP A 166 -7.05 -10.58 4.24
CA ASP A 166 -7.67 -11.85 3.94
C ASP A 166 -7.86 -12.57 5.28
N ASP A 167 -9.09 -12.58 5.76
CA ASP A 167 -9.43 -12.94 7.13
C ASP A 167 -8.66 -12.05 8.14
N ALA A 168 -7.87 -12.61 9.04
CA ALA A 168 -7.08 -11.85 10.01
C ALA A 168 -5.71 -11.39 9.49
N TRP A 169 -5.35 -11.70 8.26
CA TRP A 169 -4.09 -11.28 7.64
C TRP A 169 -4.23 -9.92 6.99
N LEU A 170 -3.46 -8.96 7.50
CA LEU A 170 -3.48 -7.57 7.07
C LEU A 170 -2.12 -7.18 6.52
N TYR A 171 -2.09 -6.72 5.28
CA TYR A 171 -0.89 -6.23 4.61
C TYR A 171 -1.01 -4.77 4.23
N ALA A 172 0.13 -4.08 4.24
CA ALA A 172 0.27 -2.71 3.74
C ALA A 172 1.37 -2.63 2.69
N GLY A 173 1.07 -1.99 1.56
CA GLY A 173 2.05 -1.62 0.55
C GLY A 173 2.66 -0.25 0.88
N CYS A 174 3.98 -0.17 0.80
CA CYS A 174 4.76 0.99 1.22
C CYS A 174 5.59 1.57 0.06
N ASP A 175 5.82 2.88 0.08
CA ASP A 175 6.59 3.60 -0.93
C ASP A 175 8.09 3.25 -0.93
N ASP A 176 8.56 2.51 0.07
CA ASP A 176 9.91 1.95 0.08
C ASP A 176 10.05 0.68 -0.78
N GLY A 177 9.00 0.27 -1.49
CA GLY A 177 8.98 -0.91 -2.37
C GLY A 177 8.75 -2.23 -1.66
N ASN A 178 8.32 -2.18 -0.40
CA ASN A 178 8.07 -3.35 0.43
C ASN A 178 6.59 -3.52 0.79
N VAL A 179 6.23 -4.75 1.14
CA VAL A 179 4.95 -5.08 1.77
C VAL A 179 5.20 -5.43 3.23
N TYR A 180 4.41 -4.87 4.11
CA TYR A 180 4.47 -5.10 5.56
C TYR A 180 3.26 -5.89 6.02
N ASP A 181 3.50 -6.87 6.89
CA ASP A 181 2.48 -7.59 7.64
C ASP A 181 2.13 -6.80 8.91
N LEU A 182 0.88 -6.48 9.06
CA LEU A 182 0.29 -5.72 10.18
C LEU A 182 -0.57 -6.60 11.10
N SER A 183 -0.59 -7.91 10.91
CA SER A 183 -1.48 -8.83 11.64
C SER A 183 -1.10 -9.01 13.12
N GLY A 184 0.16 -8.73 13.47
CA GLY A 184 0.65 -8.74 14.85
C GLY A 184 0.64 -7.37 15.50
N LYS A 185 0.99 -7.29 16.78
CA LYS A 185 1.14 -6.01 17.51
C LYS A 185 2.24 -5.14 16.92
N VAL A 186 3.28 -5.77 16.37
CA VAL A 186 4.44 -5.11 15.77
C VAL A 186 4.46 -5.41 14.28
N PRO A 187 4.46 -4.38 13.40
CA PRO A 187 4.58 -4.57 11.97
C PRO A 187 5.88 -5.31 11.61
N ARG A 188 5.80 -6.16 10.60
CA ARG A 188 6.94 -6.93 10.09
C ARG A 188 7.10 -6.72 8.59
N LEU A 189 8.33 -6.72 8.11
CA LEU A 189 8.58 -6.82 6.68
C LEU A 189 8.16 -8.21 6.20
N ALA A 190 7.14 -8.26 5.33
CA ALA A 190 6.67 -9.49 4.73
C ALA A 190 7.39 -9.79 3.41
N TYR A 191 7.39 -8.84 2.47
CA TYR A 191 7.97 -9.05 1.14
C TYR A 191 8.73 -7.84 0.63
N ARG A 192 9.89 -8.08 0.01
CA ARG A 192 10.64 -7.10 -0.79
C ARG A 192 10.23 -7.25 -2.25
N ILE A 193 9.41 -6.35 -2.76
CA ILE A 193 8.84 -6.45 -4.09
C ILE A 193 9.71 -5.76 -5.12
N SER A 194 9.81 -4.45 -5.01
CA SER A 194 10.47 -3.59 -5.99
C SER A 194 11.29 -2.54 -5.24
N PRO A 195 12.52 -2.87 -4.81
CA PRO A 195 13.35 -1.90 -4.10
C PRO A 195 13.43 -0.59 -4.88
N ASP A 196 13.16 0.53 -4.18
CA ASP A 196 13.16 1.88 -4.73
C ASP A 196 12.00 2.23 -5.69
N ILE A 197 10.99 1.38 -5.84
CA ILE A 197 9.78 1.64 -6.62
C ILE A 197 8.57 1.55 -5.69
N ASP A 198 7.73 2.59 -5.69
CA ASP A 198 6.55 2.66 -4.84
C ASP A 198 5.60 1.49 -5.13
N ILE A 199 5.11 0.81 -4.10
CA ILE A 199 4.00 -0.14 -4.21
C ILE A 199 2.72 0.69 -4.36
N PHE A 200 2.04 0.53 -5.49
CA PHE A 200 0.83 1.30 -5.77
C PHE A 200 -0.43 0.59 -5.29
N TRP A 201 -0.49 -0.72 -5.49
CA TRP A 201 -1.64 -1.49 -5.03
C TRP A 201 -1.26 -2.91 -4.65
N LEU A 202 -2.06 -3.51 -3.78
CA LEU A 202 -2.03 -4.93 -3.47
C LEU A 202 -3.44 -5.42 -3.18
N ASP A 203 -3.66 -6.71 -3.42
CA ASP A 203 -4.88 -7.41 -3.06
C ASP A 203 -4.55 -8.87 -2.75
N ILE A 204 -5.36 -9.52 -1.94
CA ILE A 204 -5.14 -10.90 -1.52
C ILE A 204 -6.44 -11.68 -1.59
N HIS A 205 -6.37 -12.90 -2.10
CA HIS A 205 -7.48 -13.83 -2.10
C HIS A 205 -6.98 -15.23 -1.73
N ASP A 206 -7.43 -15.72 -0.59
CA ASP A 206 -7.12 -17.06 -0.07
C ASP A 206 -5.62 -17.44 -0.18
N GLY A 207 -4.77 -16.55 0.36
CA GLY A 207 -3.32 -16.71 0.41
C GLY A 207 -2.57 -16.34 -0.87
N ILE A 208 -3.25 -16.02 -1.96
CA ILE A 208 -2.59 -15.50 -3.17
C ILE A 208 -2.57 -13.98 -3.11
N LEU A 209 -1.38 -13.42 -2.95
CA LEU A 209 -1.14 -11.98 -2.89
C LEU A 209 -0.69 -11.46 -4.25
N GLY A 210 -1.47 -10.56 -4.82
CA GLY A 210 -1.10 -9.76 -5.98
C GLY A 210 -0.55 -8.41 -5.54
N VAL A 211 0.57 -7.98 -6.11
CA VAL A 211 1.20 -6.69 -5.80
C VAL A 211 1.60 -5.98 -7.08
N SER A 212 1.26 -4.71 -7.22
CA SER A 212 1.69 -3.87 -8.34
C SER A 212 2.46 -2.64 -7.88
N ASP A 213 3.29 -2.13 -8.77
CA ASP A 213 4.18 -1.00 -8.50
C ASP A 213 4.02 0.18 -9.48
N ALA A 214 4.68 1.27 -9.18
CA ALA A 214 4.67 2.49 -9.99
C ALA A 214 5.23 2.27 -11.41
N GLY A 215 6.10 1.27 -11.61
CA GLY A 215 6.64 0.89 -12.91
C GLY A 215 5.65 0.10 -13.77
N GLY A 216 4.50 -0.29 -13.22
CA GLY A 216 3.49 -1.11 -13.90
C GLY A 216 3.83 -2.60 -13.92
N SER A 217 4.72 -3.05 -13.05
CA SER A 217 4.96 -4.47 -12.80
C SER A 217 3.88 -5.02 -11.87
N VAL A 218 3.50 -6.26 -12.09
CA VAL A 218 2.61 -7.02 -11.21
C VAL A 218 3.26 -8.35 -10.84
N VAL A 219 3.11 -8.74 -9.58
CA VAL A 219 3.69 -9.96 -8.99
C VAL A 219 2.59 -10.75 -8.32
N ALA A 220 2.63 -12.07 -8.43
CA ALA A 220 1.84 -12.98 -7.60
C ALA A 220 2.75 -13.76 -6.65
N ILE A 221 2.32 -13.87 -5.41
CA ILE A 221 3.01 -14.59 -4.32
C ILE A 221 2.00 -15.57 -3.74
N ASP A 222 2.42 -16.81 -3.50
CA ASP A 222 1.54 -17.84 -2.94
C ASP A 222 1.58 -17.87 -1.40
N HIS A 223 0.77 -18.77 -0.83
CA HIS A 223 0.68 -18.99 0.61
C HIS A 223 1.95 -19.57 1.25
N GLU A 224 2.90 -20.05 0.46
CA GLU A 224 4.21 -20.46 0.94
C GLU A 224 5.24 -19.34 0.88
N ASP A 225 4.82 -18.11 0.57
CA ASP A 225 5.64 -16.92 0.34
C ASP A 225 6.62 -17.06 -0.83
N GLU A 226 6.27 -17.88 -1.81
CA GLU A 226 7.05 -18.02 -3.02
C GLU A 226 6.50 -17.10 -4.11
N PHE A 227 7.42 -16.40 -4.80
CA PHE A 227 7.09 -15.62 -5.97
C PHE A 227 6.74 -16.56 -7.12
N LEU A 228 5.47 -16.69 -7.45
CA LEU A 228 5.00 -17.52 -8.54
C LEU A 228 5.46 -16.99 -9.88
N TRP A 229 5.24 -15.72 -10.11
CA TRP A 229 5.61 -15.01 -11.32
C TRP A 229 5.65 -13.50 -11.11
N ARG A 230 6.36 -12.83 -12.05
CA ARG A 230 6.34 -11.38 -12.24
C ARG A 230 6.04 -11.08 -13.70
N ARG A 231 5.21 -10.09 -13.97
CA ARG A 231 4.88 -9.60 -15.31
C ARG A 231 5.04 -8.09 -15.37
N GLN A 232 5.58 -7.60 -16.47
CA GLN A 232 5.46 -6.20 -16.82
C GLN A 232 4.11 -6.01 -17.50
N GLY A 233 3.27 -5.13 -16.96
CA GLY A 233 1.98 -4.78 -17.57
C GLY A 233 2.14 -4.10 -18.93
N ARG A 234 1.04 -3.98 -19.69
CA ARG A 234 1.01 -3.26 -20.97
C ARG A 234 1.15 -1.75 -20.84
N GLY A 235 1.27 -1.24 -19.62
CA GLY A 235 1.49 0.15 -19.26
C GLY A 235 2.23 0.28 -17.94
N ASN A 236 2.45 1.50 -17.50
CA ASN A 236 3.01 1.83 -16.20
C ASN A 236 1.89 2.15 -15.18
N ALA A 237 2.28 2.52 -13.95
CA ALA A 237 1.37 3.00 -12.90
C ALA A 237 0.26 1.98 -12.54
N GLY A 238 0.63 0.88 -11.91
CA GLY A 238 -0.28 -0.20 -11.50
C GLY A 238 -1.19 0.17 -10.32
N TRP A 239 -2.17 1.05 -10.53
CA TRP A 239 -3.07 1.56 -9.48
C TRP A 239 -4.21 0.62 -9.10
N MET A 240 -4.25 -0.56 -9.67
CA MET A 240 -5.25 -1.56 -9.35
C MET A 240 -4.63 -2.94 -9.40
N VAL A 241 -4.80 -3.71 -8.34
CA VAL A 241 -4.73 -5.17 -8.36
C VAL A 241 -5.99 -5.69 -7.68
N ARG A 242 -6.59 -6.73 -8.26
CA ARG A 242 -7.67 -7.49 -7.65
C ARG A 242 -7.41 -8.96 -7.87
N CYS A 243 -7.54 -9.75 -6.81
CA CYS A 243 -7.33 -11.18 -6.82
C CYS A 243 -8.64 -11.92 -6.60
N ASP A 244 -8.84 -13.02 -7.30
CA ASP A 244 -9.94 -13.94 -7.04
C ASP A 244 -9.48 -15.41 -7.17
N ALA A 245 -10.43 -16.33 -7.20
CA ALA A 245 -10.13 -17.77 -7.26
C ALA A 245 -9.34 -18.20 -8.51
N ASP A 246 -9.45 -17.43 -9.60
CA ASP A 246 -8.95 -17.84 -10.92
C ASP A 246 -7.87 -16.90 -11.45
N ALA A 247 -7.88 -15.61 -11.04
CA ALA A 247 -7.09 -14.59 -11.71
C ALA A 247 -6.54 -13.50 -10.79
N VAL A 248 -5.50 -12.85 -11.31
CA VAL A 248 -5.00 -11.55 -10.83
C VAL A 248 -5.31 -10.51 -11.90
N HIS A 249 -6.14 -9.54 -11.56
CA HIS A 249 -6.55 -8.44 -12.43
C HIS A 249 -5.71 -7.21 -12.14
N HIS A 250 -5.02 -6.69 -13.15
CA HIS A 250 -4.09 -5.57 -13.03
C HIS A 250 -4.55 -4.38 -13.87
N GLY A 251 -4.85 -3.27 -13.20
CA GLY A 251 -5.18 -2.00 -13.85
C GLY A 251 -3.98 -1.06 -13.90
N HIS A 252 -3.67 -0.58 -15.10
CA HIS A 252 -2.49 0.23 -15.41
C HIS A 252 -2.80 1.33 -16.44
N SER A 253 -1.82 2.10 -16.88
CA SER A 253 -2.03 3.21 -17.82
C SER A 253 -2.61 2.79 -19.19
N GLY A 254 -2.47 1.52 -19.57
CA GLY A 254 -3.03 0.96 -20.83
C GLY A 254 -4.41 0.31 -20.69
N GLY A 255 -4.95 0.21 -19.48
CA GLY A 255 -6.25 -0.45 -19.25
C GLY A 255 -6.17 -1.53 -18.16
N VAL A 256 -7.02 -2.55 -18.27
CA VAL A 256 -7.06 -3.68 -17.35
C VAL A 256 -6.59 -4.95 -18.06
N THR A 257 -5.64 -5.67 -17.46
CA THR A 257 -5.16 -6.97 -17.91
C THR A 257 -5.40 -8.02 -16.83
N SER A 258 -5.92 -9.16 -17.20
CA SER A 258 -6.12 -10.30 -16.30
C SER A 258 -5.10 -11.40 -16.60
N TYR A 259 -4.58 -11.99 -15.54
CA TYR A 259 -3.59 -13.06 -15.58
C TYR A 259 -4.09 -14.27 -14.78
N ASP A 260 -3.86 -15.47 -15.30
CA ASP A 260 -4.00 -16.71 -14.53
C ASP A 260 -3.08 -16.63 -13.30
N TRP A 261 -3.63 -16.80 -12.11
CA TRP A 261 -2.87 -16.56 -10.88
C TRP A 261 -1.71 -17.55 -10.67
N ARG A 262 -1.79 -18.78 -11.22
CA ARG A 262 -0.75 -19.79 -11.06
C ARG A 262 0.43 -19.57 -12.00
N THR A 263 0.15 -19.24 -13.26
CA THR A 263 1.13 -19.23 -14.34
C THR A 263 1.53 -17.83 -14.78
N GLY A 264 0.75 -16.81 -14.44
CA GLY A 264 0.91 -15.46 -14.96
C GLY A 264 0.65 -15.36 -16.46
N LYS A 265 -0.02 -16.34 -17.07
CA LYS A 265 -0.46 -16.26 -18.46
C LYS A 265 -1.56 -15.21 -18.57
N GLU A 266 -1.43 -14.30 -19.54
CA GLU A 266 -2.48 -13.34 -19.86
C GLU A 266 -3.74 -14.07 -20.32
N LEU A 267 -4.86 -13.80 -19.66
CA LEU A 267 -6.19 -14.33 -20.00
C LEU A 267 -6.90 -13.39 -20.97
N TRP A 268 -6.88 -12.09 -20.65
CA TRP A 268 -7.48 -11.06 -21.48
C TRP A 268 -6.90 -9.67 -21.15
N HIS A 269 -7.11 -8.74 -22.06
CA HIS A 269 -6.81 -7.31 -21.89
C HIS A 269 -7.94 -6.46 -22.42
N GLN A 270 -8.33 -5.41 -21.68
CA GLN A 270 -9.30 -4.40 -22.07
C GLN A 270 -8.70 -2.99 -21.97
N SER A 271 -8.70 -2.27 -23.09
CA SER A 271 -8.32 -0.87 -23.11
C SER A 271 -9.44 -0.02 -22.54
N THR A 272 -9.23 0.57 -21.38
CA THR A 272 -10.23 1.40 -20.67
C THR A 272 -9.79 2.87 -20.51
N GLY A 273 -8.62 3.22 -21.02
CA GLY A 273 -7.86 4.39 -20.59
C GLY A 273 -7.02 4.08 -19.34
N SER A 274 -6.25 5.06 -18.87
CA SER A 274 -5.41 4.88 -17.68
C SER A 274 -6.27 4.62 -16.45
N VAL A 275 -6.08 3.46 -15.84
CA VAL A 275 -6.75 3.06 -14.59
C VAL A 275 -6.07 3.76 -13.41
N LEU A 276 -6.85 4.39 -12.57
CA LEU A 276 -6.38 5.13 -11.39
C LEU A 276 -6.80 4.48 -10.08
N PHE A 277 -7.77 3.58 -10.13
CA PHE A 277 -8.29 2.81 -9.01
C PHE A 277 -9.14 1.65 -9.52
N GLY A 278 -9.31 0.61 -8.71
CA GLY A 278 -10.21 -0.48 -9.02
C GLY A 278 -10.94 -1.03 -7.82
N TRP A 279 -12.10 -1.57 -8.08
CA TRP A 279 -12.93 -2.31 -7.15
C TRP A 279 -13.36 -3.63 -7.77
N GLN A 280 -13.75 -4.60 -6.97
CA GLN A 280 -14.32 -5.86 -7.49
C GLN A 280 -15.52 -6.30 -6.68
N GLU A 281 -16.44 -6.91 -7.39
CA GLU A 281 -17.52 -7.72 -6.86
C GLU A 281 -17.32 -9.19 -7.29
N ARG A 282 -18.26 -10.05 -6.92
CA ARG A 282 -18.14 -11.48 -7.19
C ARG A 282 -17.87 -11.81 -8.66
N SER A 283 -18.56 -11.16 -9.60
CA SER A 283 -18.49 -11.45 -11.04
C SER A 283 -17.93 -10.29 -11.88
N THR A 284 -17.75 -9.12 -11.29
CA THR A 284 -17.44 -7.89 -12.00
C THR A 284 -16.27 -7.12 -11.40
N LEU A 285 -15.61 -6.34 -12.24
CA LEU A 285 -14.56 -5.38 -11.91
C LEU A 285 -15.05 -3.97 -12.25
N TYR A 286 -14.63 -3.02 -11.44
CA TYR A 286 -14.90 -1.60 -11.66
C TYR A 286 -13.56 -0.87 -11.71
N ALA A 287 -13.29 -0.18 -12.82
CA ALA A 287 -12.05 0.57 -13.03
C ALA A 287 -12.35 2.07 -13.14
N GLY A 288 -11.91 2.82 -12.13
CA GLY A 288 -11.90 4.28 -12.18
C GLY A 288 -10.80 4.78 -13.11
N THR A 289 -11.12 5.64 -14.10
CA THR A 289 -10.20 5.97 -15.17
C THR A 289 -9.93 7.47 -15.30
N SER A 290 -8.79 7.79 -15.91
CA SER A 290 -8.45 9.16 -16.32
C SER A 290 -9.39 9.73 -17.38
N THR A 291 -10.15 8.89 -18.07
CA THR A 291 -11.13 9.29 -19.09
C THR A 291 -12.49 9.68 -18.51
N ARG A 292 -12.55 9.96 -17.23
CA ARG A 292 -13.74 10.43 -16.50
C ARG A 292 -14.86 9.39 -16.41
N THR A 293 -14.51 8.12 -16.38
CA THR A 293 -15.49 7.03 -16.29
C THR A 293 -15.08 6.02 -15.23
N VAL A 294 -16.06 5.39 -14.60
CA VAL A 294 -15.89 4.07 -13.99
C VAL A 294 -16.33 3.06 -15.04
N VAL A 295 -15.47 2.15 -15.43
CA VAL A 295 -15.77 1.11 -16.40
C VAL A 295 -16.09 -0.18 -15.67
N ARG A 296 -17.27 -0.76 -15.87
CA ARG A 296 -17.66 -2.08 -15.39
C ARG A 296 -17.28 -3.13 -16.41
N LEU A 297 -16.51 -4.12 -15.97
CA LEU A 297 -16.04 -5.26 -16.75
C LEU A 297 -16.50 -6.55 -16.09
N ARG A 298 -16.87 -7.56 -16.87
CA ARG A 298 -16.98 -8.92 -16.38
C ARG A 298 -15.58 -9.50 -16.15
N LYS A 299 -15.44 -10.43 -15.23
CA LYS A 299 -14.16 -11.10 -14.96
C LYS A 299 -13.67 -11.99 -16.12
N ASP A 300 -14.54 -12.27 -17.11
CA ASP A 300 -14.17 -12.92 -18.38
C ASP A 300 -13.60 -11.96 -19.43
N GLY A 301 -13.53 -10.66 -19.13
CA GLY A 301 -13.02 -9.61 -20.00
C GLY A 301 -14.10 -8.84 -20.79
N GLY A 302 -15.35 -9.21 -20.69
CA GLY A 302 -16.44 -8.49 -21.36
C GLY A 302 -16.67 -7.10 -20.75
N ARG A 303 -16.73 -6.05 -21.58
CA ARG A 303 -17.11 -4.71 -21.12
C ARG A 303 -18.64 -4.64 -21.05
N GLU A 304 -19.16 -4.23 -19.88
CA GLU A 304 -20.60 -4.16 -19.67
C GLU A 304 -21.15 -2.74 -19.72
N ARG A 305 -20.50 -1.83 -18.96
CA ARG A 305 -21.03 -0.49 -18.74
C ARG A 305 -19.94 0.53 -18.43
N ALA A 306 -20.27 1.81 -18.62
CA ALA A 306 -19.49 2.94 -18.13
C ALA A 306 -20.42 3.89 -17.35
N TYR A 307 -19.86 4.46 -16.27
CA TYR A 307 -20.52 5.44 -15.42
C TYR A 307 -19.78 6.77 -15.60
N ASP A 308 -20.46 7.75 -16.18
CA ASP A 308 -19.84 9.00 -16.62
C ASP A 308 -19.75 10.04 -15.50
N CYS A 309 -18.53 10.46 -15.20
CA CYS A 309 -18.21 11.53 -14.27
C CYS A 309 -17.79 12.80 -15.04
N ASP A 310 -17.78 13.95 -14.35
CA ASP A 310 -17.40 15.22 -14.98
C ASP A 310 -15.87 15.44 -15.03
N ALA A 311 -15.12 14.66 -14.23
CA ALA A 311 -13.67 14.77 -14.10
C ALA A 311 -13.02 13.38 -13.94
N PRO A 312 -11.69 13.26 -14.09
CA PRO A 312 -10.95 12.00 -13.88
C PRO A 312 -11.29 11.34 -12.55
N VAL A 313 -11.52 10.02 -12.57
CA VAL A 313 -11.97 9.23 -11.43
C VAL A 313 -10.77 8.71 -10.68
N PHE A 314 -10.59 9.14 -9.43
CA PHE A 314 -9.51 8.71 -8.55
C PHE A 314 -9.84 7.45 -7.75
N SER A 315 -11.12 7.23 -7.48
CA SER A 315 -11.57 6.10 -6.68
C SER A 315 -12.98 5.68 -7.05
N CYS A 316 -13.32 4.42 -6.79
CA CYS A 316 -14.65 3.89 -6.94
C CYS A 316 -14.89 2.77 -5.92
N ALA A 317 -16.14 2.58 -5.55
CA ALA A 317 -16.63 1.47 -4.75
C ALA A 317 -18.07 1.15 -5.12
N THR A 318 -18.55 0.00 -4.71
CA THR A 318 -19.95 -0.42 -4.94
C THR A 318 -20.62 -0.76 -3.62
N ALA A 319 -21.92 -0.59 -3.57
CA ALA A 319 -22.78 -1.14 -2.54
C ALA A 319 -23.42 -2.43 -3.08
N GLU A 320 -23.51 -3.45 -2.25
CA GLU A 320 -24.28 -4.68 -2.44
C GLU A 320 -24.31 -5.21 -3.89
N ASP A 321 -23.23 -5.85 -4.32
CA ASP A 321 -23.09 -6.43 -5.67
C ASP A 321 -23.27 -5.43 -6.83
N GLY A 322 -23.12 -4.12 -6.55
CA GLY A 322 -23.18 -3.09 -7.59
C GLY A 322 -24.53 -2.42 -7.78
N TRP A 323 -25.46 -2.53 -6.83
CA TRP A 323 -26.75 -1.80 -6.87
C TRP A 323 -26.55 -0.29 -6.90
N TYR A 324 -25.56 0.18 -6.13
CA TYR A 324 -25.04 1.54 -6.24
C TYR A 324 -23.57 1.53 -6.59
N VAL A 325 -23.16 2.43 -7.46
CA VAL A 325 -21.77 2.65 -7.83
C VAL A 325 -21.37 4.04 -7.42
N PHE A 326 -20.36 4.13 -6.56
CA PHE A 326 -19.77 5.39 -6.12
C PHE A 326 -18.48 5.68 -6.87
N ALA A 327 -18.24 6.95 -7.17
CA ALA A 327 -17.01 7.41 -7.79
C ALA A 327 -16.53 8.70 -7.12
N GLY A 328 -15.23 8.83 -6.92
CA GLY A 328 -14.59 10.05 -6.45
C GLY A 328 -13.74 10.68 -7.55
N ASP A 329 -13.97 11.96 -7.85
CA ASP A 329 -13.20 12.65 -8.89
C ASP A 329 -11.99 13.43 -8.31
N ASN A 330 -11.13 13.92 -9.18
CA ASN A 330 -9.96 14.70 -8.81
C ASN A 330 -10.29 16.13 -8.34
N SER A 331 -11.55 16.53 -8.37
CA SER A 331 -12.04 17.85 -7.93
C SER A 331 -12.70 17.82 -6.55
N GLY A 332 -12.67 16.66 -5.86
CA GLY A 332 -13.23 16.48 -4.52
C GLY A 332 -14.74 16.25 -4.51
N SER A 333 -15.31 15.82 -5.63
CA SER A 333 -16.71 15.41 -5.71
C SER A 333 -16.85 13.90 -5.61
N ILE A 334 -17.97 13.46 -5.05
CA ILE A 334 -18.44 12.08 -5.08
C ILE A 334 -19.70 11.99 -5.90
N TYR A 335 -19.81 10.92 -6.65
CA TYR A 335 -20.96 10.56 -7.49
C TYR A 335 -21.59 9.30 -6.93
N CYS A 336 -22.91 9.19 -7.10
CA CYS A 336 -23.64 7.95 -6.94
C CYS A 336 -24.42 7.67 -8.23
N PHE A 337 -24.34 6.43 -8.66
CA PHE A 337 -25.08 5.89 -9.80
C PHE A 337 -25.88 4.68 -9.36
N ASP A 338 -27.03 4.47 -9.99
CA ASP A 338 -27.72 3.20 -9.91
C ASP A 338 -27.03 2.11 -10.75
N GLU A 339 -27.47 0.87 -10.63
CA GLU A 339 -26.96 -0.25 -11.42
C GLU A 339 -27.13 -0.01 -12.94
N ALA A 340 -28.16 0.68 -13.35
CA ALA A 340 -28.43 1.01 -14.74
C ALA A 340 -27.49 2.07 -15.33
N GLY A 341 -26.67 2.72 -14.48
CA GLY A 341 -25.72 3.76 -14.87
C GLY A 341 -26.31 5.16 -14.84
N THR A 342 -27.54 5.32 -14.30
CA THR A 342 -28.14 6.64 -14.10
C THR A 342 -27.42 7.33 -12.96
N ARG A 343 -26.92 8.54 -13.19
CA ARG A 343 -26.33 9.36 -12.13
C ARG A 343 -27.42 9.94 -11.24
N LEU A 344 -27.49 9.44 -9.99
CA LEU A 344 -28.45 9.91 -8.99
C LEU A 344 -28.04 11.29 -8.50
N TRP A 345 -26.75 11.47 -8.16
CA TRP A 345 -26.23 12.75 -7.67
C TRP A 345 -24.72 12.90 -7.83
N LYS A 346 -24.26 14.14 -7.71
CA LYS A 346 -22.89 14.58 -7.54
C LYS A 346 -22.81 15.53 -6.36
N LEU A 347 -22.00 15.22 -5.35
CA LEU A 347 -21.92 15.93 -4.08
C LEU A 347 -20.48 16.28 -3.72
N ALA A 348 -20.30 17.43 -3.06
CA ALA A 348 -19.02 17.83 -2.51
C ALA A 348 -18.84 17.23 -1.11
N THR A 349 -17.67 16.65 -0.83
CA THR A 349 -17.38 16.10 0.49
C THR A 349 -16.96 17.15 1.50
N GLY A 350 -16.48 18.30 1.04
CA GLY A 350 -15.81 19.29 1.90
C GLY A 350 -14.41 18.87 2.32
N CYS A 351 -13.91 17.73 1.79
CA CYS A 351 -12.55 17.24 1.93
C CYS A 351 -11.82 17.37 0.59
N GLY A 352 -10.54 17.00 0.55
CA GLY A 352 -9.80 16.86 -0.70
C GLY A 352 -10.38 15.78 -1.62
N ALA A 353 -9.78 15.61 -2.80
CA ALA A 353 -10.18 14.55 -3.72
C ALA A 353 -9.98 13.16 -3.09
N ALA A 354 -10.96 12.27 -3.25
CA ALA A 354 -10.92 10.93 -2.70
C ALA A 354 -9.95 10.04 -3.50
N TYR A 355 -8.79 9.77 -2.93
CA TYR A 355 -7.79 8.88 -3.53
C TYR A 355 -8.18 7.41 -3.49
N SER A 356 -8.85 7.01 -2.43
CA SER A 356 -9.37 5.66 -2.26
C SER A 356 -10.70 5.72 -1.54
N MET A 357 -11.54 4.72 -1.77
CA MET A 357 -12.81 4.58 -1.07
C MET A 357 -13.17 3.12 -0.87
N GLN A 358 -13.98 2.86 0.13
CA GLN A 358 -14.53 1.55 0.45
C GLN A 358 -15.95 1.72 0.99
N TYR A 359 -16.88 0.91 0.48
CA TYR A 359 -18.23 0.81 1.03
C TYR A 359 -18.27 -0.31 2.06
N HIS A 360 -18.89 -0.06 3.20
CA HIS A 360 -19.09 -1.06 4.25
C HIS A 360 -20.25 -0.65 5.16
N GLY A 361 -21.20 -1.54 5.37
CA GLY A 361 -22.29 -1.36 6.33
C GLY A 361 -23.10 -0.07 6.12
N GLU A 362 -23.59 0.17 4.90
CA GLU A 362 -24.34 1.37 4.52
C GLU A 362 -23.57 2.69 4.67
N ARG A 363 -22.24 2.60 4.77
CA ARG A 363 -21.34 3.75 4.86
C ARG A 363 -20.30 3.73 3.75
N LEU A 364 -19.98 4.88 3.21
CA LEU A 364 -18.90 5.07 2.27
C LEU A 364 -17.75 5.77 2.98
N TYR A 365 -16.63 5.10 3.08
CA TYR A 365 -15.40 5.66 3.64
C TYR A 365 -14.48 6.13 2.54
N ILE A 366 -13.92 7.33 2.70
CA ILE A 366 -12.99 7.91 1.74
C ILE A 366 -11.72 8.38 2.43
N VAL A 367 -10.58 8.22 1.76
CA VAL A 367 -9.33 8.87 2.14
C VAL A 367 -8.92 9.85 1.05
N THR A 368 -8.37 11.01 1.43
CA THR A 368 -8.35 12.16 0.55
C THR A 368 -6.97 12.82 0.45
N THR A 369 -6.83 13.67 -0.57
CA THR A 369 -5.60 14.42 -0.86
C THR A 369 -5.19 15.38 0.25
N ASP A 370 -6.13 15.85 1.07
CA ASP A 370 -5.87 16.70 2.23
C ASP A 370 -5.58 15.91 3.51
N GLY A 371 -5.56 14.57 3.43
CA GLY A 371 -5.24 13.69 4.54
C GLY A 371 -6.44 13.32 5.41
N SER A 372 -7.66 13.56 4.96
CA SER A 372 -8.86 13.17 5.69
C SER A 372 -9.21 11.71 5.46
N LEU A 373 -9.61 10.99 6.51
CA LEU A 373 -10.51 9.85 6.45
C LEU A 373 -11.90 10.35 6.80
N ALA A 374 -12.86 10.24 5.89
CA ALA A 374 -14.23 10.67 6.12
C ALA A 374 -15.19 9.51 5.94
N CYS A 375 -16.19 9.46 6.81
CA CYS A 375 -17.31 8.53 6.77
C CYS A 375 -18.55 9.26 6.27
N ILE A 376 -19.16 8.73 5.22
CA ILE A 376 -20.33 9.29 4.55
C ILE A 376 -21.48 8.31 4.75
N ASP A 377 -22.64 8.79 5.15
CA ASP A 377 -23.85 7.99 5.18
C ASP A 377 -24.25 7.61 3.75
N ALA A 378 -24.24 6.33 3.45
CA ALA A 378 -24.56 5.76 2.16
C ALA A 378 -25.73 4.74 2.27
N SER A 379 -26.53 4.86 3.31
CA SER A 379 -27.81 4.16 3.40
C SER A 379 -28.75 4.60 2.26
N GLU A 380 -29.69 3.77 1.90
CA GLU A 380 -30.67 4.10 0.85
C GLU A 380 -31.45 5.39 1.16
N GLU A 381 -31.79 5.59 2.45
CA GLU A 381 -32.47 6.81 2.91
C GLU A 381 -31.57 8.04 2.73
N ALA A 382 -30.30 7.96 3.11
CA ALA A 382 -29.33 9.05 2.94
C ALA A 382 -29.06 9.37 1.46
N ILE A 383 -28.94 8.35 0.60
CA ILE A 383 -28.79 8.51 -0.84
C ILE A 383 -29.97 9.30 -1.42
N ARG A 384 -31.20 8.95 -1.05
CA ARG A 384 -32.42 9.65 -1.50
C ARG A 384 -32.54 11.06 -0.91
N SER A 385 -32.21 11.21 0.38
CA SER A 385 -32.30 12.51 1.08
C SER A 385 -31.26 13.50 0.56
N ALA A 386 -30.08 13.05 0.20
CA ALA A 386 -29.02 13.87 -0.36
C ALA A 386 -29.40 14.52 -1.69
N GLU A 387 -30.28 13.90 -2.48
CA GLU A 387 -30.87 14.53 -3.68
C GLU A 387 -31.65 15.80 -3.32
N HIS A 388 -32.27 15.85 -2.14
CA HIS A 388 -33.08 16.96 -1.66
C HIS A 388 -32.28 17.97 -0.82
N GLY A 389 -30.99 17.72 -0.56
CA GLY A 389 -30.09 18.62 0.13
C GLY A 389 -30.14 18.57 1.66
N SER A 390 -30.76 17.54 2.24
CA SER A 390 -30.72 17.28 3.70
C SER A 390 -29.47 16.48 4.04
N VAL A 391 -28.55 17.09 4.82
CA VAL A 391 -27.31 16.42 5.25
C VAL A 391 -27.05 16.66 6.73
N PRO A 392 -26.46 15.70 7.45
CA PRO A 392 -26.11 15.87 8.86
C PRO A 392 -24.98 16.90 9.04
N GLU A 393 -24.82 17.38 10.28
CA GLU A 393 -23.68 18.19 10.65
C GLU A 393 -22.43 17.31 10.78
N VAL A 394 -21.30 17.75 10.21
CA VAL A 394 -20.04 17.01 10.21
C VAL A 394 -19.36 17.07 11.57
N VAL A 395 -18.98 15.95 12.14
CA VAL A 395 -18.18 15.84 13.35
C VAL A 395 -16.71 15.70 12.99
N ASP A 396 -15.87 16.67 13.41
CA ASP A 396 -14.42 16.58 13.29
C ASP A 396 -13.85 15.74 14.45
N VAL A 397 -13.19 14.65 14.10
CA VAL A 397 -12.53 13.76 15.06
C VAL A 397 -11.19 14.35 15.45
N LYS A 398 -11.00 14.60 16.74
CA LYS A 398 -9.73 15.07 17.29
C LYS A 398 -8.83 13.88 17.59
N ALA A 399 -7.60 13.91 17.06
CA ALA A 399 -6.61 12.92 17.44
C ALA A 399 -6.31 13.02 18.95
N PRO A 400 -6.18 11.91 19.67
CA PRO A 400 -5.81 11.92 21.07
C PRO A 400 -4.42 12.52 21.24
N VAL A 401 -4.18 13.17 22.38
CA VAL A 401 -2.94 13.90 22.68
C VAL A 401 -1.70 12.98 22.70
N ARG A 402 -1.89 11.68 22.97
CA ARG A 402 -0.85 10.65 22.91
C ARG A 402 -1.45 9.30 22.52
N VAL A 403 -1.02 8.76 21.41
CA VAL A 403 -1.15 7.35 21.07
C VAL A 403 0.27 6.81 20.89
N GLU A 404 0.57 5.69 21.51
CA GLU A 404 1.84 5.02 21.30
C GLU A 404 1.95 4.57 19.84
N THR A 405 3.01 5.02 19.17
CA THR A 405 3.25 4.68 17.77
C THR A 405 4.21 3.50 17.69
N VAL A 406 3.72 2.38 17.18
CA VAL A 406 4.51 1.16 16.97
C VAL A 406 5.25 1.25 15.63
N VAL A 407 6.53 0.84 15.61
CA VAL A 407 7.36 0.80 14.40
C VAL A 407 7.73 -0.64 14.05
N PRO A 408 8.01 -0.95 12.76
CA PRO A 408 8.40 -2.29 12.34
C PRO A 408 9.65 -2.77 13.08
N SER A 409 9.62 -4.02 13.53
CA SER A 409 10.77 -4.69 14.13
C SER A 409 11.26 -5.83 13.23
N ARG A 410 12.57 -6.01 13.14
CA ARG A 410 13.22 -7.17 12.51
C ARG A 410 13.60 -8.23 13.52
N THR A 411 13.60 -7.90 14.81
CA THR A 411 13.92 -8.83 15.88
C THR A 411 12.68 -9.57 16.32
N VAL A 412 12.81 -10.88 16.46
CA VAL A 412 11.79 -11.75 17.05
C VAL A 412 12.18 -11.96 18.51
N GLU A 413 11.27 -11.67 19.42
CA GLU A 413 11.47 -11.89 20.84
C GLU A 413 11.69 -13.39 21.10
N ILE A 414 12.65 -13.73 21.96
CA ILE A 414 12.95 -15.11 22.34
C ILE A 414 12.16 -15.43 23.60
N VAL A 415 11.39 -16.50 23.57
CA VAL A 415 10.63 -17.03 24.70
C VAL A 415 11.10 -18.43 25.04
N HIS A 416 11.03 -18.81 26.31
CA HIS A 416 11.46 -20.13 26.79
C HIS A 416 10.32 -21.13 26.92
N ASP A 417 9.08 -20.67 26.81
CA ASP A 417 7.87 -21.50 26.90
C ASP A 417 6.85 -21.05 25.85
N SER A 418 6.03 -21.98 25.41
CA SER A 418 4.95 -21.70 24.45
C SER A 418 3.77 -20.95 25.07
N ASN A 419 3.64 -20.93 26.40
CA ASN A 419 2.56 -20.25 27.13
C ASN A 419 1.15 -20.45 26.53
N GLY A 420 0.89 -21.66 26.04
CA GLY A 420 -0.38 -22.01 25.40
C GLY A 420 -0.50 -21.61 23.94
N GLY A 421 0.51 -20.98 23.34
CA GLY A 421 0.57 -20.70 21.89
C GLY A 421 0.89 -21.95 21.09
N ILE A 422 0.66 -21.86 19.78
CA ILE A 422 0.91 -22.96 18.85
C ILE A 422 2.36 -22.91 18.39
N VAL A 423 3.05 -24.05 18.49
CA VAL A 423 4.43 -24.18 18.05
C VAL A 423 4.47 -24.55 16.57
N VAL A 424 5.24 -23.76 15.80
CA VAL A 424 5.58 -24.04 14.42
C VAL A 424 7.10 -24.24 14.27
N GLU A 425 7.51 -25.02 13.30
CA GLU A 425 8.92 -25.40 13.08
C GLU A 425 9.34 -25.11 11.64
N CYS A 426 10.49 -24.45 11.48
CA CYS A 426 11.12 -24.24 10.18
C CYS A 426 11.99 -25.43 9.82
N PHE A 427 11.80 -25.98 8.62
CA PHE A 427 12.59 -27.08 8.07
C PHE A 427 12.96 -26.80 6.61
N GLU A 428 13.96 -27.50 6.11
CA GLU A 428 14.37 -27.41 4.72
C GLU A 428 13.66 -28.49 3.90
N ASP A 429 13.02 -28.08 2.81
CA ASP A 429 12.42 -28.97 1.81
C ASP A 429 12.84 -28.51 0.41
N ARG A 430 13.58 -29.38 -0.31
CA ARG A 430 14.09 -29.12 -1.67
C ARG A 430 14.84 -27.78 -1.83
N GLY A 431 15.62 -27.40 -0.81
CA GLY A 431 16.40 -26.16 -0.82
C GLY A 431 15.62 -24.90 -0.40
N HIS A 432 14.36 -25.02 0.00
CA HIS A 432 13.54 -23.95 0.51
C HIS A 432 13.25 -24.12 2.00
N LEU A 433 13.24 -23.00 2.75
CA LEU A 433 12.80 -23.01 4.14
C LEU A 433 11.27 -22.99 4.18
N ARG A 434 10.70 -24.07 4.70
CA ARG A 434 9.26 -24.24 4.89
C ARG A 434 8.92 -24.27 6.37
N VAL A 435 7.65 -24.04 6.68
CA VAL A 435 7.15 -24.06 8.07
C VAL A 435 6.03 -25.07 8.16
N ARG A 436 5.98 -25.82 9.26
CA ARG A 436 4.90 -26.75 9.60
C ARG A 436 4.49 -26.55 11.05
N VAL A 437 3.28 -26.97 11.40
CA VAL A 437 2.84 -26.98 12.80
C VAL A 437 3.51 -28.15 13.51
N ALA A 438 4.15 -27.88 14.64
CA ALA A 438 4.77 -28.88 15.51
C ALA A 438 3.87 -29.25 16.70
N SER A 439 2.87 -28.44 17.04
CA SER A 439 1.86 -28.76 18.05
C SER A 439 0.95 -29.89 17.58
N PRO A 440 0.44 -30.76 18.49
CA PRO A 440 -0.48 -31.84 18.14
C PRO A 440 -1.83 -31.33 17.67
N GLY A 441 -2.55 -32.15 16.89
CA GLY A 441 -3.91 -31.84 16.42
C GLY A 441 -3.98 -31.17 15.04
N PHE A 442 -2.85 -30.99 14.38
CA PHE A 442 -2.76 -30.40 13.04
C PHE A 442 -2.27 -31.43 11.99
N HIS A 443 -2.58 -31.17 10.72
CA HIS A 443 -2.08 -32.01 9.63
C HIS A 443 -0.58 -31.84 9.45
N SER A 444 0.18 -32.91 9.55
CA SER A 444 1.66 -32.90 9.48
C SER A 444 2.21 -32.53 8.11
N ASP A 445 1.45 -32.78 7.04
CA ASP A 445 1.87 -32.57 5.66
C ASP A 445 1.56 -31.15 5.16
N TRP A 446 0.76 -30.42 5.91
CA TRP A 446 0.41 -29.05 5.54
C TRP A 446 1.49 -28.06 5.94
N ARG A 447 1.73 -27.10 5.05
CA ARG A 447 2.62 -26.00 5.30
C ARG A 447 1.90 -24.86 6.03
N VAL A 448 2.68 -24.01 6.67
CA VAL A 448 2.17 -22.80 7.34
C VAL A 448 2.66 -21.59 6.57
N GLN A 449 1.75 -20.74 6.16
CA GLN A 449 2.08 -19.41 5.70
C GLN A 449 2.69 -18.62 6.88
N PHE A 450 3.94 -18.19 6.72
CA PHE A 450 4.77 -17.66 7.79
C PHE A 450 5.79 -16.67 7.21
N PRO A 451 6.09 -15.54 7.86
CA PRO A 451 6.99 -14.54 7.32
C PRO A 451 8.37 -15.09 6.94
N LYS A 452 8.80 -14.87 5.70
CA LYS A 452 10.04 -15.43 5.15
C LYS A 452 11.30 -14.89 5.81
N GLU A 453 11.29 -13.60 6.13
CA GLU A 453 12.47 -12.87 6.67
C GLU A 453 12.92 -13.35 8.06
N ILE A 454 12.08 -14.08 8.78
CA ILE A 454 12.39 -14.59 10.12
C ILE A 454 12.55 -16.12 10.14
N ARG A 455 12.46 -16.80 8.98
CA ARG A 455 12.65 -18.26 8.90
C ARG A 455 14.13 -18.60 9.06
N GLU A 456 14.42 -19.47 10.01
CA GLU A 456 15.75 -20.04 10.22
C GLU A 456 15.64 -21.56 10.27
N ARG A 457 16.54 -22.28 9.62
CA ARG A 457 16.55 -23.74 9.59
C ARG A 457 16.61 -24.34 11.00
N GLY A 458 15.66 -25.21 11.31
CA GLY A 458 15.55 -25.87 12.61
C GLY A 458 15.04 -24.98 13.73
N ALA A 459 14.77 -23.71 13.47
CA ALA A 459 14.17 -22.84 14.48
C ALA A 459 12.68 -23.17 14.70
N ARG A 460 12.26 -22.99 15.95
CA ARG A 460 10.86 -23.14 16.36
C ARG A 460 10.33 -21.80 16.81
N TYR A 461 9.06 -21.57 16.51
CA TYR A 461 8.39 -20.33 16.88
C TYR A 461 7.07 -20.64 17.57
N VAL A 462 6.67 -19.74 18.44
CA VAL A 462 5.35 -19.74 19.06
C VAL A 462 4.52 -18.67 18.34
N VAL A 463 3.36 -19.05 17.86
CA VAL A 463 2.38 -18.15 17.25
C VAL A 463 1.11 -18.12 18.06
N THR A 464 0.38 -17.02 18.02
CA THR A 464 -0.84 -16.87 18.82
C THR A 464 -1.91 -17.85 18.38
N GLU A 465 -2.08 -18.02 17.06
CA GLU A 465 -3.10 -18.87 16.47
C GLU A 465 -2.66 -19.41 15.11
N VAL A 466 -3.20 -20.57 14.73
CA VAL A 466 -3.04 -21.17 13.40
C VAL A 466 -4.42 -21.57 12.89
N ARG A 467 -4.79 -21.09 11.71
CA ARG A 467 -6.07 -21.39 11.07
C ARG A 467 -5.87 -22.11 9.75
N GLU A 468 -6.82 -22.96 9.41
CA GLU A 468 -6.89 -23.57 8.09
C GLU A 468 -7.28 -22.54 7.04
N SER A 469 -6.64 -22.59 5.88
CA SER A 469 -7.04 -21.78 4.71
C SER A 469 -8.42 -22.21 4.19
N GLY A 470 -9.19 -21.27 3.70
CA GLY A 470 -10.49 -21.54 3.09
C GLY A 470 -10.44 -22.52 1.91
N ARG A 471 -9.29 -22.63 1.23
CA ARG A 471 -9.03 -23.64 0.17
C ARG A 471 -8.65 -25.01 0.72
N GLY A 472 -8.29 -25.11 1.99
CA GLY A 472 -7.65 -26.29 2.55
C GLY A 472 -6.20 -26.49 2.06
N GLY A 473 -5.52 -27.47 2.62
CA GLY A 473 -4.18 -27.88 2.18
C GLY A 473 -3.03 -27.08 2.76
N PHE A 474 -3.29 -25.95 3.46
CA PHE A 474 -2.29 -25.20 4.19
C PHE A 474 -2.89 -24.44 5.38
N TYR A 475 -2.03 -24.01 6.27
CA TYR A 475 -2.36 -23.21 7.44
C TYR A 475 -1.84 -21.80 7.32
N ARG A 476 -2.42 -20.88 8.08
CA ARG A 476 -1.95 -19.51 8.29
C ARG A 476 -1.64 -19.28 9.76
N ALA A 477 -0.49 -18.67 10.05
CA ALA A 477 -0.13 -18.23 11.39
C ALA A 477 -0.61 -16.81 11.64
N TYR A 478 -1.18 -16.57 12.80
CA TYR A 478 -1.74 -15.27 13.20
C TYR A 478 -1.13 -14.74 14.48
N GLY A 479 -1.22 -13.41 14.62
CA GLY A 479 -0.86 -12.67 15.79
C GLY A 479 0.64 -12.52 16.00
N ASP A 480 1.05 -12.44 17.25
CA ASP A 480 2.45 -12.27 17.58
C ASP A 480 3.25 -13.54 17.33
N ILE A 481 4.48 -13.37 16.87
CA ILE A 481 5.42 -14.44 16.58
C ILE A 481 6.60 -14.28 17.52
N HIS A 482 6.89 -15.31 18.31
CA HIS A 482 8.05 -15.36 19.19
C HIS A 482 8.93 -16.55 18.83
N ARG A 483 10.25 -16.40 18.92
CA ARG A 483 11.17 -17.52 18.71
C ARG A 483 11.25 -18.34 20.00
N LEU A 484 11.07 -19.64 19.89
CA LEU A 484 11.28 -20.56 21.01
C LEU A 484 12.79 -20.83 21.15
N ALA A 485 13.30 -20.70 22.39
CA ALA A 485 14.73 -20.89 22.72
C ALA A 485 15.22 -22.32 22.48
#